data_887654380a7cfcd76b57d6ad932fed5a
#
_entry.id   887654380a7cfcd76b57d6ad932fed5a
#
_cell.length_a   1.000
_cell.length_b   1.000
_cell.length_c   1.000
_cell.angle_alpha   90.00
_cell.angle_beta   90.00
_cell.angle_gamma   90.00
#
_symmetry.space_group_name_H-M   'P 1'
#
loop_
_entity.id
_entity.type
_entity.pdbx_description
1 polymer ?
#
loop_
_entity_poly.entity_id
_entity_poly.type
_entity_poly.pdbx_seq_one_letter_code
_entity_poly.pdbx_strand_id
1 'polypeptide(L)'
;MKYPKNLEYVKASQDAGDNHDMSTEATNAELNEAITDEFGVKYSKDGRKLLNAPQELDGTYSIKEGTKIICDRAFHGCDFLKKLVIPDSVTSIGDIAFWFCSSLSSLVIPDSVTNIGDMAFYGCFSLRSLVIPDSVTSIGNEAFRGCNFPNDLKQELISRFGEKIFG
;
A
#
# COMPACT_ATOMS: atom_id res chain seq x y z
N MET A 1 5.72 14.31 -5.09
CA MET A 1 5.39 14.05 -3.70
C MET A 1 6.63 13.92 -2.86
N LYS A 2 6.60 14.52 -1.68
CA LYS A 2 7.76 14.56 -0.86
C LYS A 2 7.53 13.82 0.41
N TYR A 3 8.49 13.01 0.81
CA TYR A 3 8.41 12.25 2.03
C TYR A 3 9.36 12.83 3.04
N PRO A 4 8.96 12.94 4.26
CA PRO A 4 9.88 13.35 5.32
C PRO A 4 10.97 12.33 5.42
N LYS A 5 12.17 12.79 5.55
CA LYS A 5 13.26 11.92 5.71
C LYS A 5 13.92 12.16 6.99
N ASN A 6 13.14 12.18 7.96
CA ASN A 6 13.62 12.72 9.12
C ASN A 6 14.05 11.67 10.09
N LEU A 7 15.28 11.66 10.38
CA LEU A 7 15.84 10.78 11.39
C LEU A 7 15.28 11.09 12.75
N GLU A 8 14.89 12.32 12.98
CA GLU A 8 14.31 12.69 14.25
C GLU A 8 12.95 12.05 14.45
N TYR A 9 12.21 11.90 13.36
CA TYR A 9 10.93 11.22 13.43
C TYR A 9 11.10 9.78 13.84
N VAL A 10 12.05 9.10 13.21
CA VAL A 10 12.34 7.71 13.55
C VAL A 10 12.78 7.59 14.98
N LYS A 11 13.63 8.51 15.41
CA LYS A 11 14.11 8.50 16.76
C LYS A 11 12.99 8.74 17.77
N ALA A 12 12.08 9.65 17.44
CA ALA A 12 10.97 9.91 18.32
C ALA A 12 10.05 8.70 18.44
N SER A 13 9.85 7.99 17.35
CA SER A 13 9.06 6.78 17.41
C SER A 13 9.69 5.72 18.27
N GLN A 14 11.02 5.61 18.22
CA GLN A 14 11.71 4.67 19.07
C GLN A 14 11.68 5.10 20.53
N ASP A 15 11.77 6.39 20.76
CA ASP A 15 11.74 6.91 22.12
C ASP A 15 10.37 6.74 22.77
N ALA A 16 9.35 6.55 21.97
CA ALA A 16 8.03 6.30 22.50
C ALA A 16 7.89 4.89 23.05
N GLY A 17 8.95 4.14 23.06
CA GLY A 17 8.98 2.87 23.73
C GLY A 17 8.51 1.74 22.87
N ASP A 18 7.51 1.08 23.27
CA ASP A 18 7.02 -0.07 22.62
C ASP A 18 6.61 0.14 21.27
N ASN A 19 6.70 1.33 20.92
CA ASN A 19 6.08 1.60 19.78
C ASN A 19 6.83 1.37 18.62
N HIS A 20 6.25 0.78 17.77
CA HIS A 20 6.68 0.64 16.48
C HIS A 20 6.38 1.86 15.75
N ASP A 21 7.22 2.24 14.85
CA ASP A 21 6.92 3.27 13.90
C ASP A 21 5.76 2.79 13.04
N MET A 22 4.59 3.37 13.27
CA MET A 22 3.39 3.01 12.53
C MET A 22 3.19 3.87 11.29
N SER A 23 4.17 4.70 10.93
CA SER A 23 4.05 5.49 9.72
C SER A 23 4.17 4.60 8.48
N THR A 24 3.62 5.08 7.38
CA THR A 24 3.74 4.37 6.11
C THR A 24 5.05 4.69 5.40
N GLU A 25 5.88 5.53 5.99
CA GLU A 25 7.17 5.87 5.38
C GLU A 25 8.16 4.73 5.54
N ALA A 26 8.88 4.44 4.47
CA ALA A 26 10.01 3.52 4.54
C ALA A 26 11.25 4.39 4.74
N THR A 27 11.80 4.40 5.94
CA THR A 27 12.93 5.26 6.25
C THR A 27 14.22 4.69 5.69
N ASN A 28 15.23 5.55 5.56
CA ASN A 28 16.55 5.10 5.12
C ASN A 28 17.12 4.06 6.06
N ALA A 29 16.92 4.23 7.36
CA ALA A 29 17.39 3.27 8.34
C ALA A 29 16.74 1.90 8.13
N GLU A 30 15.43 1.89 7.91
CA GLU A 30 14.72 0.64 7.66
C GLU A 30 15.20 -0.02 6.37
N LEU A 31 15.40 0.78 5.32
CA LEU A 31 15.87 0.24 4.05
C LEU A 31 17.29 -0.32 4.15
N ASN A 32 18.14 0.32 4.94
CA ASN A 32 19.51 -0.15 5.13
C ASN A 32 19.58 -1.48 5.88
N GLU A 33 18.62 -1.74 6.75
CA GLU A 33 18.56 -2.97 7.53
C GLU A 33 17.57 -3.98 6.99
N ALA A 34 17.00 -3.70 5.83
CA ALA A 34 15.91 -4.50 5.29
C ALA A 34 16.32 -5.95 5.04
N ILE A 35 15.36 -6.83 5.24
CA ILE A 35 15.52 -8.22 4.87
C ILE A 35 14.79 -8.42 3.55
N THR A 36 15.50 -8.96 2.57
CA THR A 36 14.98 -9.14 1.21
C THR A 36 14.59 -10.60 1.02
N ASP A 37 13.37 -10.84 0.54
CA ASP A 37 12.93 -12.21 0.29
C ASP A 37 13.42 -12.72 -1.07
N GLU A 38 13.05 -13.94 -1.40
CA GLU A 38 13.53 -14.59 -2.62
C GLU A 38 13.03 -13.90 -3.89
N PHE A 39 12.01 -13.08 -3.78
CA PHE A 39 11.44 -12.35 -4.93
C PHE A 39 11.98 -10.93 -5.02
N GLY A 40 12.87 -10.55 -4.13
CA GLY A 40 13.43 -9.21 -4.12
C GLY A 40 12.62 -8.19 -3.33
N VAL A 41 11.57 -8.62 -2.64
CA VAL A 41 10.75 -7.71 -1.84
C VAL A 41 11.42 -7.47 -0.50
N LYS A 42 11.50 -6.21 -0.11
CA LYS A 42 12.21 -5.79 1.10
C LYS A 42 11.22 -5.51 2.22
N TYR A 43 11.52 -6.09 3.37
CA TYR A 43 10.73 -5.90 4.59
C TYR A 43 11.60 -5.29 5.66
N SER A 44 10.99 -4.56 6.60
CA SER A 44 11.71 -4.08 7.76
C SER A 44 12.24 -5.27 8.57
N LYS A 45 13.28 -5.02 9.35
CA LYS A 45 13.96 -6.05 10.10
C LYS A 45 13.01 -6.82 11.01
N ASP A 46 12.03 -6.14 11.60
CA ASP A 46 11.05 -6.76 12.48
C ASP A 46 9.88 -7.39 11.72
N GLY A 47 9.86 -7.29 10.40
CA GLY A 47 8.83 -7.93 9.57
C GLY A 47 7.51 -7.20 9.53
N ARG A 48 7.40 -6.03 10.14
CA ARG A 48 6.11 -5.33 10.23
C ARG A 48 5.79 -4.47 9.04
N LYS A 49 6.80 -4.04 8.30
CA LYS A 49 6.58 -3.17 7.14
C LYS A 49 7.10 -3.83 5.88
N LEU A 50 6.29 -3.78 4.83
CA LEU A 50 6.75 -4.09 3.49
C LEU A 50 7.26 -2.78 2.92
N LEU A 51 8.57 -2.69 2.72
CA LEU A 51 9.22 -1.42 2.39
C LEU A 51 9.24 -1.14 0.90
N ASN A 52 9.55 -2.16 0.10
CA ASN A 52 9.72 -1.94 -1.33
C ASN A 52 9.74 -3.26 -2.08
N ALA A 53 9.14 -3.28 -3.26
CA ALA A 53 9.17 -4.42 -4.17
C ALA A 53 9.87 -4.00 -5.45
N PRO A 54 10.61 -4.91 -6.11
CA PRO A 54 11.24 -4.57 -7.38
C PRO A 54 10.20 -4.43 -8.46
N GLN A 55 10.45 -3.53 -9.41
CA GLN A 55 9.50 -3.30 -10.50
C GLN A 55 9.34 -4.50 -11.42
N GLU A 56 10.30 -5.41 -11.39
CA GLU A 56 10.26 -6.64 -12.17
C GLU A 56 9.40 -7.73 -11.56
N LEU A 57 8.86 -7.50 -10.35
CA LEU A 57 8.02 -8.50 -9.67
C LEU A 57 6.87 -8.91 -10.58
N ASP A 58 6.74 -10.22 -10.84
CA ASP A 58 5.87 -10.72 -11.88
C ASP A 58 4.84 -11.69 -11.30
N GLY A 59 3.66 -11.69 -11.90
CA GLY A 59 2.65 -12.69 -11.60
C GLY A 59 1.94 -12.46 -10.28
N THR A 60 1.94 -13.46 -9.42
CA THR A 60 1.26 -13.40 -8.12
C THR A 60 2.27 -13.29 -7.01
N TYR A 61 2.05 -12.37 -6.09
CA TYR A 61 2.86 -12.25 -4.90
C TYR A 61 1.98 -12.30 -3.66
N SER A 62 2.41 -13.03 -2.65
CA SER A 62 1.72 -13.08 -1.36
C SER A 62 2.57 -12.37 -0.33
N ILE A 63 2.02 -11.31 0.25
CA ILE A 63 2.70 -10.55 1.29
C ILE A 63 2.82 -11.43 2.53
N LYS A 64 3.95 -11.34 3.23
CA LYS A 64 4.20 -12.17 4.40
C LYS A 64 3.24 -11.87 5.53
N GLU A 65 2.81 -12.94 6.19
CA GLU A 65 1.99 -12.81 7.39
C GLU A 65 2.74 -12.00 8.44
N GLY A 66 2.01 -11.19 9.18
CA GLY A 66 2.61 -10.31 10.18
C GLY A 66 2.92 -8.91 9.67
N THR A 67 2.88 -8.70 8.35
CA THR A 67 3.05 -7.37 7.79
C THR A 67 1.89 -6.49 8.23
N LYS A 68 2.20 -5.35 8.83
CA LYS A 68 1.21 -4.38 9.30
C LYS A 68 1.01 -3.24 8.33
N ILE A 69 2.05 -2.86 7.62
CA ILE A 69 2.05 -1.66 6.79
C ILE A 69 2.64 -1.97 5.43
N ILE A 70 1.92 -1.58 4.38
CA ILE A 70 2.48 -1.51 3.04
C ILE A 70 2.91 -0.06 2.88
N CYS A 71 4.21 0.14 2.77
CA CYS A 71 4.78 1.49 2.82
C CYS A 71 4.46 2.31 1.57
N ASP A 72 4.68 3.60 1.69
CA ASP A 72 4.58 4.53 0.58
C ASP A 72 5.45 4.02 -0.56
N ARG A 73 4.91 4.02 -1.75
CA ARG A 73 5.61 3.61 -2.98
C ARG A 73 6.06 2.16 -3.02
N ALA A 74 5.58 1.31 -2.11
CA ALA A 74 6.13 -0.05 -1.98
C ALA A 74 6.09 -0.85 -3.28
N PHE A 75 5.00 -0.78 -4.03
CA PHE A 75 4.84 -1.48 -5.30
C PHE A 75 4.76 -0.52 -6.49
N HIS A 76 5.31 0.68 -6.34
CA HIS A 76 5.28 1.71 -7.36
C HIS A 76 5.84 1.18 -8.68
N GLY A 77 5.07 1.25 -9.72
CA GLY A 77 5.52 0.85 -11.05
C GLY A 77 5.72 -0.64 -11.25
N CYS A 78 5.13 -1.47 -10.41
CA CYS A 78 5.22 -2.92 -10.59
C CYS A 78 4.26 -3.35 -11.70
N ASP A 79 4.68 -3.12 -12.94
CA ASP A 79 3.83 -3.30 -14.12
C ASP A 79 3.48 -4.74 -14.41
N PHE A 80 4.26 -5.68 -13.89
CA PHE A 80 4.07 -7.09 -14.19
C PHE A 80 3.34 -7.85 -13.09
N LEU A 81 3.05 -7.18 -11.97
CA LEU A 81 2.31 -7.79 -10.87
C LEU A 81 0.85 -7.93 -11.28
N LYS A 82 0.34 -9.16 -11.26
CA LYS A 82 -1.02 -9.44 -11.72
C LYS A 82 -1.97 -9.68 -10.58
N LYS A 83 -1.51 -10.32 -9.53
CA LYS A 83 -2.32 -10.62 -8.36
C LYS A 83 -1.51 -10.41 -7.10
N LEU A 84 -2.17 -9.92 -6.08
CA LEU A 84 -1.53 -9.70 -4.79
C LEU A 84 -2.43 -10.24 -3.70
N VAL A 85 -1.85 -10.99 -2.77
CA VAL A 85 -2.56 -11.45 -1.58
C VAL A 85 -2.08 -10.60 -0.41
N ILE A 86 -3.02 -9.90 0.22
CA ILE A 86 -2.74 -9.05 1.39
C ILE A 86 -3.24 -9.79 2.62
N PRO A 87 -2.36 -10.08 3.59
CA PRO A 87 -2.77 -10.83 4.78
C PRO A 87 -3.59 -9.98 5.74
N ASP A 88 -4.31 -10.65 6.64
CA ASP A 88 -5.20 -9.98 7.58
C ASP A 88 -4.47 -9.17 8.63
N SER A 89 -3.16 -9.20 8.65
CA SER A 89 -2.37 -8.39 9.57
C SER A 89 -2.21 -6.94 9.11
N VAL A 90 -2.43 -6.65 7.82
CA VAL A 90 -2.17 -5.32 7.28
C VAL A 90 -3.24 -4.33 7.71
N THR A 91 -2.81 -3.19 8.26
CA THR A 91 -3.72 -2.16 8.74
C THR A 91 -3.71 -0.89 7.89
N SER A 92 -2.61 -0.63 7.17
CA SER A 92 -2.48 0.60 6.39
C SER A 92 -1.78 0.36 5.07
N ILE A 93 -2.27 1.04 4.05
CA ILE A 93 -1.64 1.08 2.72
C ILE A 93 -1.21 2.51 2.47
N GLY A 94 0.06 2.70 2.17
CA GLY A 94 0.66 4.01 2.06
C GLY A 94 0.33 4.76 0.78
N ASP A 95 0.87 5.97 0.69
CA ASP A 95 0.70 6.83 -0.48
C ASP A 95 1.42 6.24 -1.67
N ILE A 96 0.79 6.29 -2.82
CA ILE A 96 1.42 5.86 -4.08
C ILE A 96 1.84 4.37 -4.03
N ALA A 97 1.32 3.60 -3.09
CA ALA A 97 1.80 2.24 -2.84
C ALA A 97 1.72 1.35 -4.08
N PHE A 98 0.68 1.49 -4.90
CA PHE A 98 0.49 0.68 -6.11
C PHE A 98 0.38 1.55 -7.37
N TRP A 99 1.05 2.69 -7.36
CA TRP A 99 1.00 3.64 -8.46
C TRP A 99 1.46 2.96 -9.75
N PHE A 100 0.60 2.98 -10.76
CA PHE A 100 0.86 2.35 -12.06
C PHE A 100 1.20 0.86 -11.98
N CYS A 101 0.55 0.13 -11.08
CA CYS A 101 0.56 -1.33 -11.17
C CYS A 101 -0.43 -1.71 -12.28
N SER A 102 0.01 -1.58 -13.52
CA SER A 102 -0.88 -1.57 -14.67
C SER A 102 -1.46 -2.94 -15.04
N SER A 103 -0.88 -4.02 -14.50
CA SER A 103 -1.40 -5.37 -14.76
C SER A 103 -2.22 -5.94 -13.63
N LEU A 104 -2.28 -5.25 -12.48
CA LEU A 104 -3.04 -5.73 -11.33
C LEU A 104 -4.53 -5.67 -11.66
N SER A 105 -5.20 -6.82 -11.66
CA SER A 105 -6.55 -6.90 -12.21
C SER A 105 -7.64 -6.99 -11.16
N SER A 106 -7.35 -7.57 -10.00
CA SER A 106 -8.32 -7.65 -8.91
C SER A 106 -7.58 -7.67 -7.59
N LEU A 107 -8.26 -7.19 -6.56
CA LEU A 107 -7.62 -7.10 -5.25
C LEU A 107 -8.71 -7.17 -4.18
N VAL A 108 -8.43 -7.92 -3.13
CA VAL A 108 -9.28 -7.95 -1.94
C VAL A 108 -8.53 -7.27 -0.82
N ILE A 109 -9.12 -6.20 -0.29
CA ILE A 109 -8.57 -5.50 0.86
C ILE A 109 -9.11 -6.20 2.10
N PRO A 110 -8.26 -6.68 3.01
CA PRO A 110 -8.74 -7.42 4.18
C PRO A 110 -9.40 -6.50 5.20
N ASP A 111 -10.20 -7.10 6.08
CA ASP A 111 -10.97 -6.37 7.09
C ASP A 111 -10.10 -5.66 8.11
N SER A 112 -8.82 -5.95 8.13
CA SER A 112 -7.89 -5.30 9.05
C SER A 112 -7.49 -3.90 8.58
N VAL A 113 -7.66 -3.58 7.29
CA VAL A 113 -7.18 -2.31 6.74
C VAL A 113 -8.13 -1.18 7.10
N THR A 114 -7.58 -0.09 7.61
CA THR A 114 -8.36 1.09 7.99
C THR A 114 -8.08 2.29 7.10
N ASN A 115 -6.89 2.38 6.53
CA ASN A 115 -6.47 3.57 5.77
C ASN A 115 -5.82 3.17 4.45
N ILE A 116 -6.17 3.91 3.40
CA ILE A 116 -5.54 3.81 2.08
C ILE A 116 -5.07 5.22 1.71
N GLY A 117 -3.82 5.35 1.34
CA GLY A 117 -3.19 6.65 1.12
C GLY A 117 -3.56 7.34 -0.18
N ASP A 118 -2.99 8.52 -0.36
CA ASP A 118 -3.17 9.33 -1.58
C ASP A 118 -2.57 8.59 -2.77
N MET A 119 -3.30 8.60 -3.87
CA MET A 119 -2.83 7.99 -5.13
C MET A 119 -2.40 6.54 -5.00
N ALA A 120 -2.92 5.83 -3.99
CA ALA A 120 -2.45 4.48 -3.69
C ALA A 120 -2.59 3.53 -4.88
N PHE A 121 -3.65 3.66 -5.67
CA PHE A 121 -3.90 2.81 -6.85
C PHE A 121 -4.01 3.65 -8.12
N TYR A 122 -3.39 4.82 -8.13
CA TYR A 122 -3.41 5.71 -9.29
C TYR A 122 -2.82 4.99 -10.49
N GLY A 123 -3.54 4.99 -11.59
CA GLY A 123 -3.04 4.40 -12.83
C GLY A 123 -3.07 2.89 -12.88
N CYS A 124 -3.80 2.25 -11.99
CA CYS A 124 -3.99 0.80 -12.06
C CYS A 124 -5.05 0.49 -13.11
N PHE A 125 -4.67 0.59 -14.38
CA PHE A 125 -5.61 0.57 -15.50
C PHE A 125 -6.35 -0.75 -15.66
N SER A 126 -5.78 -1.84 -15.17
CA SER A 126 -6.39 -3.15 -15.28
C SER A 126 -7.26 -3.52 -14.09
N LEU A 127 -7.25 -2.68 -13.04
CA LEU A 127 -7.98 -3.00 -11.82
C LEU A 127 -9.46 -2.74 -12.04
N ARG A 128 -10.23 -3.80 -12.11
CA ARG A 128 -11.66 -3.75 -12.37
C ARG A 128 -12.49 -4.25 -11.21
N SER A 129 -11.87 -5.04 -10.35
CA SER A 129 -12.56 -5.65 -9.23
C SER A 129 -11.79 -5.33 -7.97
N LEU A 130 -12.50 -4.73 -7.02
CA LEU A 130 -11.90 -4.35 -5.75
C LEU A 130 -12.95 -4.51 -4.67
N VAL A 131 -12.59 -5.23 -3.61
CA VAL A 131 -13.45 -5.36 -2.45
C VAL A 131 -12.84 -4.49 -1.36
N ILE A 132 -13.59 -3.47 -0.92
CA ILE A 132 -13.16 -2.59 0.16
C ILE A 132 -14.10 -2.82 1.33
N PRO A 133 -13.58 -3.34 2.46
CA PRO A 133 -14.43 -3.65 3.60
C PRO A 133 -14.86 -2.37 4.34
N ASP A 134 -15.83 -2.54 5.23
CA ASP A 134 -16.33 -1.42 6.02
C ASP A 134 -15.29 -0.89 7.01
N SER A 135 -14.27 -1.67 7.30
CA SER A 135 -13.19 -1.24 8.18
C SER A 135 -12.41 -0.05 7.63
N VAL A 136 -12.41 0.13 6.31
CA VAL A 136 -11.69 1.25 5.72
C VAL A 136 -12.47 2.53 5.95
N THR A 137 -11.87 3.46 6.70
CA THR A 137 -12.51 4.73 7.05
C THR A 137 -11.89 5.91 6.33
N SER A 138 -10.73 5.73 5.70
CA SER A 138 -10.02 6.83 5.05
C SER A 138 -9.39 6.35 3.76
N ILE A 139 -9.70 7.06 2.67
CA ILE A 139 -9.07 6.83 1.38
C ILE A 139 -8.61 8.19 0.87
N GLY A 140 -7.37 8.26 0.44
CA GLY A 140 -6.76 9.51 0.04
C GLY A 140 -7.21 10.04 -1.31
N ASN A 141 -6.73 11.23 -1.65
CA ASN A 141 -7.07 11.88 -2.90
C ASN A 141 -6.51 11.10 -4.08
N GLU A 142 -7.31 10.99 -5.12
CA GLU A 142 -6.92 10.34 -6.38
C GLU A 142 -6.46 8.89 -6.21
N ALA A 143 -6.90 8.26 -5.12
CA ALA A 143 -6.45 6.88 -4.83
C ALA A 143 -6.77 5.92 -5.97
N PHE A 144 -7.87 6.12 -6.67
CA PHE A 144 -8.31 5.22 -7.73
C PHE A 144 -8.38 5.88 -9.11
N ARG A 145 -7.72 7.02 -9.26
CA ARG A 145 -7.72 7.69 -10.56
C ARG A 145 -7.06 6.80 -11.60
N GLY A 146 -7.73 6.59 -12.72
CA GLY A 146 -7.22 5.72 -13.79
C GLY A 146 -7.60 4.27 -13.65
N CYS A 147 -8.28 3.88 -12.57
CA CYS A 147 -8.82 2.53 -12.46
C CYS A 147 -10.07 2.40 -13.32
N ASN A 148 -10.35 1.19 -13.76
CA ASN A 148 -11.48 0.92 -14.68
C ASN A 148 -12.62 0.19 -13.97
N PHE A 149 -13.07 0.69 -12.85
CA PHE A 149 -14.15 0.05 -12.12
C PHE A 149 -15.47 0.15 -12.88
N PRO A 150 -16.33 -0.85 -12.75
CA PRO A 150 -17.70 -0.73 -13.23
C PRO A 150 -18.40 0.45 -12.56
N ASN A 151 -19.38 1.01 -13.26
CA ASN A 151 -20.00 2.24 -12.81
C ASN A 151 -20.66 2.13 -11.44
N ASP A 152 -21.31 1.00 -11.13
CA ASP A 152 -21.96 0.82 -9.85
C ASP A 152 -20.94 0.76 -8.70
N LEU A 153 -19.80 0.11 -8.91
CA LEU A 153 -18.74 0.13 -7.90
C LEU A 153 -18.19 1.54 -7.72
N LYS A 154 -17.97 2.25 -8.83
CA LYS A 154 -17.47 3.61 -8.76
C LYS A 154 -18.44 4.51 -7.96
N GLN A 155 -19.74 4.39 -8.23
CA GLN A 155 -20.72 5.20 -7.52
C GLN A 155 -20.81 4.83 -6.05
N GLU A 156 -20.70 3.58 -5.73
CA GLU A 156 -20.67 3.14 -4.33
C GLU A 156 -19.48 3.76 -3.60
N LEU A 157 -18.31 3.72 -4.20
CA LEU A 157 -17.10 4.26 -3.58
C LEU A 157 -17.19 5.78 -3.42
N ILE A 158 -17.74 6.48 -4.41
CA ILE A 158 -17.97 7.92 -4.31
C ILE A 158 -18.93 8.22 -3.17
N SER A 159 -19.97 7.42 -3.02
CA SER A 159 -20.93 7.60 -1.96
C SER A 159 -20.28 7.45 -0.58
N ARG A 160 -19.33 6.54 -0.45
CA ARG A 160 -18.69 6.29 0.84
C ARG A 160 -17.57 7.28 1.13
N PHE A 161 -16.80 7.70 0.12
CA PHE A 161 -15.55 8.41 0.34
C PHE A 161 -15.44 9.74 -0.40
N GLY A 162 -16.41 10.06 -1.25
CA GLY A 162 -16.40 11.32 -2.00
C GLY A 162 -15.70 11.18 -3.35
N GLU A 163 -15.93 12.16 -4.20
CA GLU A 163 -15.37 12.15 -5.56
C GLU A 163 -13.86 12.32 -5.57
N LYS A 164 -13.29 12.86 -4.51
CA LYS A 164 -11.85 13.13 -4.44
C LYS A 164 -11.00 11.90 -4.68
N ILE A 165 -11.54 10.71 -4.44
CA ILE A 165 -10.78 9.47 -4.60
C ILE A 165 -10.54 9.12 -6.07
N PHE A 166 -11.28 9.75 -6.97
CA PHE A 166 -11.08 9.58 -8.42
C PHE A 166 -10.46 10.82 -9.07
N GLY A 167 -10.30 11.87 -8.35
CA GLY A 167 -9.66 13.09 -8.85
C GLY A 167 -10.58 14.18 -9.39
#